data_1dfa80a4837e372ed941d0d72fac1167
#
_entry.id   1dfa80a4837e372ed941d0d72fac1167
#
_cell.length_a   1.000
_cell.length_b   1.000
_cell.length_c   1.000
_cell.angle_alpha   90.00
_cell.angle_beta   90.00
_cell.angle_gamma   90.00
#
_symmetry.space_group_name_H-M   'P 1'
#
loop_
_entity.id
_entity.type
_entity.pdbx_description
1 polymer ?
#
loop_
_entity_poly.entity_id
_entity_poly.type
_entity_poly.pdbx_seq_one_letter_code
_entity_poly.pdbx_strand_id
1 'polypeptide(L)'
;MGGEQAANVLLTVKLDQIRAQGKDMSQEEQDAFRAPTVAKYTEESSCYYSSARLWDDGVIDPVDTRRVLALGLEASLNAPVPDAGFSLFRM
;
A
#
# COMPACT_ATOMS: atom_id res chain seq x y z
N MET A 1 -5.17 -1.28 -2.59
CA MET A 1 -5.57 -0.62 -3.87
C MET A 1 -4.30 -0.31 -4.63
N GLY A 2 -4.23 -0.69 -5.90
CA GLY A 2 -3.06 -0.35 -6.73
C GLY A 2 -3.05 1.14 -7.10
N GLY A 3 -1.87 1.67 -7.47
CA GLY A 3 -1.69 3.09 -7.80
C GLY A 3 -2.55 3.55 -8.97
N GLU A 4 -2.72 2.73 -9.97
CA GLU A 4 -3.59 2.98 -11.13
C GLU A 4 -5.06 3.16 -10.70
N GLN A 5 -5.59 2.26 -9.88
CA GLN A 5 -6.96 2.35 -9.39
C GLN A 5 -7.15 3.58 -8.51
N ALA A 6 -6.21 3.87 -7.61
CA ALA A 6 -6.27 5.05 -6.76
C ALA A 6 -6.29 6.34 -7.59
N ALA A 7 -5.41 6.45 -8.60
CA ALA A 7 -5.35 7.59 -9.50
C ALA A 7 -6.65 7.75 -10.30
N ASN A 8 -7.25 6.65 -10.78
CA ASN A 8 -8.51 6.68 -11.52
C ASN A 8 -9.70 7.12 -10.65
N VAL A 9 -9.77 6.66 -9.40
CA VAL A 9 -10.83 7.11 -8.46
C VAL A 9 -10.71 8.60 -8.19
N LEU A 10 -9.50 9.09 -7.90
CA LEU A 10 -9.26 10.52 -7.68
C LEU A 10 -9.59 11.36 -8.92
N LEU A 11 -9.24 10.88 -10.11
CA LEU A 11 -9.60 11.53 -11.36
C LEU A 11 -11.11 11.59 -11.55
N THR A 12 -11.84 10.50 -11.31
CA THR A 12 -13.30 10.47 -11.42
C THR A 12 -13.95 11.54 -10.54
N VAL A 13 -13.56 11.60 -9.27
CA VAL A 13 -14.06 12.62 -8.33
C VAL A 13 -13.74 14.03 -8.84
N LYS A 14 -12.54 14.24 -9.36
CA LYS A 14 -12.12 15.54 -9.91
C LYS A 14 -12.94 15.93 -11.15
N LEU A 15 -13.17 14.98 -12.05
CA LEU A 15 -13.99 15.21 -13.26
C LEU A 15 -15.43 15.57 -12.89
N ASP A 16 -16.03 14.89 -11.92
CA ASP A 16 -17.39 15.19 -11.46
C ASP A 16 -17.49 16.61 -10.87
N GLN A 17 -16.48 17.04 -10.11
CA GLN A 17 -16.40 18.40 -9.59
C GLN A 17 -16.30 19.45 -10.71
N ILE A 18 -15.46 19.19 -11.72
CA ILE A 18 -15.24 20.12 -12.84
C ILE A 18 -16.49 20.21 -13.73
N ARG A 19 -17.14 19.07 -13.99
CA ARG A 19 -18.39 19.00 -14.77
C ARG A 19 -19.53 19.73 -14.08
N ALA A 20 -19.60 19.64 -12.72
CA ALA A 20 -20.59 20.41 -11.95
C ALA A 20 -20.40 21.93 -12.08
N GLN A 21 -19.21 22.39 -12.47
CA GLN A 21 -18.88 23.79 -12.77
C GLN A 21 -19.08 24.15 -14.26
N GLY A 22 -19.59 23.22 -15.09
CA GLY A 22 -19.79 23.42 -16.52
C GLY A 22 -18.50 23.40 -17.34
N LYS A 23 -17.43 22.83 -16.80
CA LYS A 23 -16.12 22.71 -17.48
C LYS A 23 -15.82 21.25 -17.78
N ASP A 24 -14.88 21.02 -18.67
CA ASP A 24 -14.33 19.69 -18.96
C ASP A 24 -12.80 19.74 -18.93
N MET A 25 -12.18 18.58 -18.81
CA MET A 25 -10.74 18.40 -18.69
C MET A 25 -10.22 17.63 -19.88
N SER A 26 -9.19 18.16 -20.55
CA SER A 26 -8.56 17.49 -21.69
C SER A 26 -7.89 16.18 -21.27
N GLN A 27 -7.62 15.27 -22.21
CA GLN A 27 -6.93 14.02 -21.92
C GLN A 27 -5.54 14.25 -21.33
N GLU A 28 -4.82 15.24 -21.84
CA GLU A 28 -3.49 15.59 -21.35
C GLU A 28 -3.52 16.09 -19.90
N GLU A 29 -4.51 16.89 -19.53
CA GLU A 29 -4.71 17.35 -18.16
C GLU A 29 -5.10 16.21 -17.21
N GLN A 30 -5.90 15.25 -17.68
CA GLN A 30 -6.25 14.06 -16.91
C GLN A 30 -5.02 13.20 -16.64
N ASP A 31 -4.17 12.97 -17.63
CA ASP A 31 -2.94 12.19 -17.49
C ASP A 31 -1.91 12.90 -16.59
N ALA A 32 -1.79 14.22 -16.72
CA ALA A 32 -0.97 15.03 -15.83
C ALA A 32 -1.47 14.99 -14.37
N PHE A 33 -2.77 14.93 -14.16
CA PHE A 33 -3.36 14.80 -12.84
C PHE A 33 -3.11 13.41 -12.19
N ARG A 34 -3.13 12.34 -13.01
CA ARG A 34 -2.92 10.96 -12.54
C ARG A 34 -1.45 10.66 -12.24
N ALA A 35 -0.53 11.19 -13.04
CA ALA A 35 0.89 10.84 -13.00
C ALA A 35 1.53 10.95 -11.61
N PRO A 36 1.34 12.01 -10.81
CA PRO A 36 1.93 12.13 -9.48
C PRO A 36 1.43 11.06 -8.52
N THR A 37 0.15 10.70 -8.59
CA THR A 37 -0.44 9.67 -7.74
C THR A 37 0.14 8.30 -8.07
N VAL A 38 0.23 7.96 -9.35
CA VAL A 38 0.82 6.68 -9.79
C VAL A 38 2.30 6.61 -9.38
N ALA A 39 3.07 7.67 -9.59
CA ALA A 39 4.48 7.74 -9.22
C ALA A 39 4.68 7.53 -7.71
N LYS A 40 3.88 8.22 -6.89
CA LYS A 40 3.92 8.09 -5.43
C LYS A 40 3.62 6.64 -4.99
N TYR A 41 2.58 6.03 -5.53
CA TYR A 41 2.25 4.64 -5.20
C TYR A 41 3.34 3.66 -5.65
N THR A 42 3.96 3.89 -6.81
CA THR A 42 5.07 3.06 -7.30
C THR A 42 6.28 3.11 -6.36
N GLU A 43 6.64 4.29 -5.88
CA GLU A 43 7.73 4.48 -4.93
C GLU A 43 7.39 3.87 -3.56
N GLU A 44 6.23 4.22 -3.00
CA GLU A 44 5.85 3.84 -1.63
C GLU A 44 5.42 2.36 -1.50
N SER A 45 5.10 1.67 -2.59
CA SER A 45 4.77 0.25 -2.59
C SER A 45 5.99 -0.68 -2.63
N SER A 46 7.19 -0.12 -2.74
CA SER A 46 8.42 -0.90 -2.68
C SER A 46 8.64 -1.48 -1.28
N CYS A 47 9.02 -2.76 -1.19
CA CYS A 47 9.39 -3.39 0.08
C CYS A 47 10.59 -2.70 0.75
N TYR A 48 11.49 -2.10 -0.02
CA TYR A 48 12.62 -1.33 0.51
C TYR A 48 12.17 -0.02 1.12
N TYR A 49 11.10 0.59 0.61
CA TYR A 49 10.52 1.81 1.18
C TYR A 49 9.96 1.56 2.58
N SER A 50 9.24 0.47 2.80
CA SER A 50 8.68 0.09 4.09
C SER A 50 9.78 -0.30 5.09
N SER A 51 10.75 -1.10 4.67
CA SER A 51 11.87 -1.53 5.50
C SER A 51 12.77 -0.36 5.94
N ALA A 52 13.03 0.61 5.04
CA ALA A 52 13.78 1.80 5.39
C ALA A 52 13.11 2.66 6.47
N ARG A 53 11.79 2.52 6.65
CA ARG A 53 10.99 3.23 7.65
C ARG A 53 10.69 2.40 8.89
N LEU A 54 11.27 1.22 9.00
CA LEU A 54 11.06 0.27 10.10
C LEU A 54 9.57 -0.13 10.28
N TRP A 55 8.82 -0.18 9.16
CA TRP A 55 7.43 -0.63 9.19
C TRP A 55 7.31 -2.15 9.20
N ASP A 56 8.37 -2.83 8.83
CA ASP A 56 8.54 -4.28 8.88
C ASP A 56 9.92 -4.63 9.45
N ASP A 57 10.17 -5.92 9.66
CA ASP A 57 11.41 -6.42 10.25
C ASP A 57 12.49 -6.71 9.19
N GLY A 58 12.16 -6.60 7.93
CA GLY A 58 13.10 -6.77 6.82
C GLY A 58 12.47 -7.40 5.58
N VAL A 59 13.30 -7.60 4.58
CA VAL A 59 12.94 -8.17 3.28
C VAL A 59 13.52 -9.57 3.17
N ILE A 60 12.71 -10.52 2.74
CA ILE A 60 13.12 -11.90 2.47
C ILE A 60 13.03 -12.21 0.98
N ASP A 61 13.81 -13.18 0.51
CA ASP A 61 13.59 -13.73 -0.82
C ASP A 61 12.27 -14.53 -0.82
N PRO A 62 11.37 -14.34 -1.80
CA PRO A 62 10.14 -15.10 -1.91
C PRO A 62 10.30 -16.63 -1.86
N VAL A 63 11.43 -17.15 -2.33
CA VAL A 63 11.74 -18.59 -2.27
C VAL A 63 11.88 -19.08 -0.83
N ASP A 64 12.29 -18.23 0.09
CA ASP A 64 12.49 -18.53 1.51
C ASP A 64 11.22 -18.39 2.36
N THR A 65 10.10 -17.94 1.79
CA THR A 65 8.85 -17.65 2.52
C THR A 65 8.44 -18.79 3.43
N ARG A 66 8.42 -20.03 2.94
CA ARG A 66 8.03 -21.21 3.74
C ARG A 66 8.98 -21.44 4.91
N ARG A 67 10.27 -21.30 4.71
CA ARG A 67 11.28 -21.48 5.74
C ARG A 67 11.17 -20.43 6.83
N VAL A 68 11.04 -19.17 6.45
CA VAL A 68 10.91 -18.06 7.39
C VAL A 68 9.62 -18.15 8.21
N LEU A 69 8.48 -18.50 7.57
CA LEU A 69 7.22 -18.74 8.27
C LEU A 69 7.32 -19.91 9.25
N ALA A 70 7.97 -21.01 8.87
CA ALA A 70 8.17 -22.17 9.75
C ALA A 70 9.00 -21.80 10.97
N LEU A 71 10.10 -21.05 10.81
CA LEU A 71 10.93 -20.57 11.91
C LEU A 71 10.16 -19.62 12.83
N GLY A 72 9.35 -18.70 12.27
CA GLY A 72 8.52 -17.79 13.05
C GLY A 72 7.47 -18.53 13.88
N LEU A 73 6.82 -19.55 13.29
CA LEU A 73 5.86 -20.40 14.00
C LEU A 73 6.56 -21.22 15.11
N GLU A 74 7.69 -21.83 14.81
CA GLU A 74 8.46 -22.57 15.82
C GLU A 74 8.87 -21.68 17.00
N ALA A 75 9.37 -20.48 16.71
CA ALA A 75 9.71 -19.52 17.75
C ALA A 75 8.50 -19.10 18.60
N SER A 76 7.35 -18.89 17.99
CA SER A 76 6.12 -18.47 18.67
C SER A 76 5.54 -19.59 19.58
N LEU A 77 5.81 -20.86 19.29
CA LEU A 77 5.35 -22.01 20.05
C LEU A 77 6.26 -22.34 21.27
N ASN A 78 7.38 -21.66 21.45
CA ASN A 78 8.27 -21.86 22.60
C ASN A 78 7.66 -21.35 23.92
N ALA A 79 6.62 -20.56 23.87
CA ALA A 79 5.85 -20.10 25.02
C ALA A 79 4.37 -20.44 24.87
N PRO A 80 3.62 -20.60 25.99
CA PRO A 80 2.18 -20.76 25.90
C PRO A 80 1.54 -19.57 25.15
N VAL A 81 0.60 -19.87 24.25
CA VAL A 81 -0.16 -18.83 23.56
C VAL A 81 -1.06 -18.14 24.59
N PRO A 82 -0.91 -16.83 24.83
CA PRO A 82 -1.77 -16.10 25.77
C PRO A 82 -3.20 -16.02 25.26
N ASP A 83 -4.14 -15.81 26.18
CA ASP A 83 -5.53 -15.54 25.80
C ASP A 83 -5.63 -14.34 24.87
N ALA A 84 -6.46 -14.46 23.85
CA ALA A 84 -6.65 -13.40 22.87
C ALA A 84 -7.26 -12.15 23.55
N GLY A 85 -6.59 -11.02 23.43
CA GLY A 85 -7.07 -9.72 23.86
C GLY A 85 -7.06 -8.73 22.70
N PHE A 86 -7.89 -7.69 22.79
CA PHE A 86 -7.85 -6.60 21.82
C PHE A 86 -6.61 -5.74 22.09
N SER A 87 -5.81 -5.54 21.08
CA SER A 87 -4.66 -4.64 21.09
C SER A 87 -4.88 -3.44 20.18
N LEU A 88 -4.07 -2.40 20.37
CA LEU A 88 -4.03 -1.30 19.43
C LEU A 88 -3.38 -1.77 18.12
N PHE A 89 -4.07 -1.54 17.01
CA PHE A 89 -3.50 -1.81 15.70
C PHE A 89 -2.43 -0.76 15.37
N ARG A 90 -1.31 -1.26 14.91
CA ARG A 90 -0.25 -0.39 14.38
C ARG A 90 -0.67 0.06 12.97
N MET A 91 -0.90 1.35 12.80
CA MET A 91 -1.17 1.98 11.50
C MET A 91 -0.02 2.89 11.10
#